data_10f5f0b955535128cf67212fa894365f
#
_entry.id   10f5f0b955535128cf67212fa894365f
#
_cell.length_a   1.000
_cell.length_b   1.000
_cell.length_c   1.000
_cell.angle_alpha   90.00
_cell.angle_beta   90.00
_cell.angle_gamma   90.00
#
_symmetry.space_group_name_H-M   'P 1'
#
loop_
_entity.id
_entity.type
_entity.pdbx_description
1 polymer ?
#
loop_
_entity_poly.entity_id
_entity_poly.type
_entity_poly.pdbx_seq_one_letter_code
_entity_poly.pdbx_strand_id
1 'polypeptide(L)'
;MKNGKYQVRAQGHGSESMPMAVTIEDDKIKNIEIDSSGETKGVADEVFNRLPKQIINNQTLNVDAVSGATISSHGVVDGIAQAITEAGGDADEWKKRNKPVATKVTDEEITVDVAVVGAGGAGLAAAVRSIQHGEKVAILEKYPQIGGNTSRAGGPMNAAEPDWQKNFKALPGEKDTLKELAATPINQIDSEYQDDFKRLQKQIKEYVDSGADYLFDSTLLHEIQTYLGGKRTDLKGNEIHGKYALVHELVTNALNSVKWLADLGVKFDNSDVTEPVGGLWRRGHKPVEPMGYAYIHILGDWVRDHGVGPYLETRAEKLIIEDGKVRGVVATRADGSKLTVHSKAVILTAGGFGANTKMVQKYNTYWQKIDDDIATTNSPSITGDGINLGLEAGADLFGMGFIQLMPVADPKTGELFTGVVTPPANYIMVNKKGKRFVNEFAERDVLAKAVIANGGLIYQIADDKIKETAYNTTQESLDAQVKAGTLFRDDTLEGLAKQIGMDPDVLVDTIKKYNSYVDAGKDPEFHKNVLGLKCEVAPFYATPRKPAIHHTMGGLVIDTKAHVLNKDGKIIDGLYSAGENAGGIHAGNRLGGNSLADIFTFGRIAANTAYEDMPTESDATSGASQH
;
A
#
# COMPACT_ATOMS: atom_id res chain seq x y z
N MET A 1 -44.48 2.46 -13.22
CA MET A 1 -43.34 2.79 -14.09
C MET A 1 -43.56 2.19 -15.48
N LYS A 2 -43.10 2.87 -16.53
CA LYS A 2 -43.16 2.30 -17.89
C LYS A 2 -42.13 1.20 -18.04
N ASN A 3 -42.51 0.09 -18.67
CA ASN A 3 -41.58 -1.00 -18.99
C ASN A 3 -40.54 -0.51 -20.00
N GLY A 4 -39.27 -0.86 -19.80
CA GLY A 4 -38.20 -0.48 -20.71
C GLY A 4 -36.79 -0.70 -20.12
N LYS A 5 -35.77 -0.48 -20.96
CA LYS A 5 -34.36 -0.45 -20.55
C LYS A 5 -33.89 1.01 -20.59
N TYR A 6 -33.57 1.55 -19.43
CA TYR A 6 -33.19 2.95 -19.22
C TYR A 6 -31.69 3.07 -19.15
N GLN A 7 -31.09 3.93 -20.00
CA GLN A 7 -29.67 4.19 -20.03
C GLN A 7 -29.38 5.41 -19.17
N VAL A 8 -28.67 5.22 -18.09
CA VAL A 8 -28.31 6.27 -17.14
C VAL A 8 -26.79 6.24 -16.86
N ARG A 9 -26.31 7.21 -16.13
CA ARG A 9 -24.89 7.28 -15.73
C ARG A 9 -24.78 7.48 -14.23
N ALA A 10 -24.00 6.63 -13.58
CA ALA A 10 -23.64 6.80 -12.18
C ALA A 10 -22.35 7.62 -12.05
N GLN A 11 -22.29 8.50 -11.05
CA GLN A 11 -21.08 9.20 -10.69
C GLN A 11 -20.32 8.35 -9.65
N GLY A 12 -19.20 7.74 -10.04
CA GLY A 12 -18.37 6.97 -9.13
C GLY A 12 -17.26 7.81 -8.48
N HIS A 13 -16.31 7.12 -7.87
CA HIS A 13 -15.08 7.73 -7.35
C HIS A 13 -14.11 8.05 -8.50
N GLY A 14 -14.16 7.28 -9.57
CA GLY A 14 -13.42 7.55 -10.79
C GLY A 14 -13.85 8.87 -11.43
N SER A 15 -12.97 9.46 -12.22
CA SER A 15 -13.16 10.74 -12.88
C SER A 15 -14.23 10.72 -13.97
N GLU A 16 -14.68 9.55 -14.41
CA GLU A 16 -15.73 9.37 -15.39
C GLU A 16 -17.01 8.78 -14.78
N SER A 17 -18.15 9.19 -15.34
CA SER A 17 -19.43 8.62 -14.94
C SER A 17 -19.60 7.23 -15.57
N MET A 18 -19.93 6.24 -14.75
CA MET A 18 -20.16 4.86 -15.17
C MET A 18 -21.44 4.74 -15.98
N PRO A 19 -21.42 4.21 -17.21
CA PRO A 19 -22.63 3.85 -17.94
C PRO A 19 -23.38 2.74 -17.21
N MET A 20 -24.70 2.91 -17.11
CA MET A 20 -25.59 1.93 -16.50
C MET A 20 -26.82 1.70 -17.35
N ALA A 21 -27.34 0.47 -17.36
CA ALA A 21 -28.60 0.13 -17.97
C ALA A 21 -29.51 -0.56 -16.95
N VAL A 22 -30.66 0.05 -16.65
CA VAL A 22 -31.63 -0.46 -15.69
C VAL A 22 -32.88 -0.95 -16.46
N THR A 23 -33.20 -2.22 -16.34
CA THR A 23 -34.40 -2.81 -16.95
C THR A 23 -35.54 -2.81 -15.94
N ILE A 24 -36.66 -2.18 -16.29
CA ILE A 24 -37.89 -2.08 -15.48
C ILE A 24 -39.01 -2.78 -16.23
N GLU A 25 -39.70 -3.70 -15.55
CA GLU A 25 -40.86 -4.42 -16.03
C GLU A 25 -41.83 -4.64 -14.88
N ASP A 26 -43.13 -4.45 -15.12
CA ASP A 26 -44.21 -4.64 -14.15
C ASP A 26 -43.98 -3.91 -12.82
N ASP A 27 -43.60 -2.65 -12.91
CA ASP A 27 -43.25 -1.79 -11.77
C ASP A 27 -42.07 -2.30 -10.89
N LYS A 28 -41.25 -3.19 -11.45
CA LYS A 28 -40.09 -3.79 -10.75
C LYS A 28 -38.82 -3.60 -11.55
N ILE A 29 -37.72 -3.41 -10.82
CA ILE A 29 -36.37 -3.49 -11.39
C ILE A 29 -36.04 -4.98 -11.59
N LYS A 30 -35.76 -5.38 -12.84
CA LYS A 30 -35.44 -6.76 -13.22
C LYS A 30 -33.97 -7.01 -13.44
N ASN A 31 -33.27 -6.00 -13.97
CA ASN A 31 -31.83 -6.11 -14.24
C ASN A 31 -31.15 -4.76 -14.09
N ILE A 32 -29.88 -4.77 -13.65
CA ILE A 32 -28.99 -3.62 -13.55
C ILE A 32 -27.65 -4.06 -14.13
N GLU A 33 -27.25 -3.45 -15.23
CA GLU A 33 -25.95 -3.60 -15.87
C GLU A 33 -25.13 -2.36 -15.60
N ILE A 34 -23.88 -2.50 -15.16
CA ILE A 34 -22.97 -1.39 -14.83
C ILE A 34 -21.64 -1.63 -15.56
N ASP A 35 -21.20 -0.65 -16.33
CA ASP A 35 -19.83 -0.61 -16.83
C ASP A 35 -18.94 0.05 -15.77
N SER A 36 -18.23 -0.76 -15.01
CA SER A 36 -17.33 -0.33 -13.94
C SER A 36 -15.89 -0.16 -14.40
N SER A 37 -15.60 -0.17 -15.70
CA SER A 37 -14.23 -0.11 -16.25
C SER A 37 -13.47 1.16 -15.86
N GLY A 38 -14.18 2.25 -15.53
CA GLY A 38 -13.62 3.51 -15.05
C GLY A 38 -13.35 3.57 -13.54
N GLU A 39 -13.70 2.53 -12.78
CA GLU A 39 -13.52 2.49 -11.33
C GLU A 39 -12.23 1.78 -10.90
N THR A 40 -11.76 2.11 -9.69
CA THR A 40 -10.55 1.47 -9.15
C THR A 40 -10.82 0.02 -8.77
N LYS A 41 -10.23 -0.90 -9.51
CA LYS A 41 -10.32 -2.34 -9.23
C LYS A 41 -9.82 -2.67 -7.81
N GLY A 42 -10.47 -3.63 -7.16
CA GLY A 42 -10.15 -4.02 -5.80
C GLY A 42 -10.55 -3.03 -4.70
N VAL A 43 -11.24 -1.93 -5.08
CA VAL A 43 -11.79 -0.95 -4.13
C VAL A 43 -13.31 -0.88 -4.20
N ALA A 44 -13.89 -0.88 -5.41
CA ALA A 44 -15.32 -0.73 -5.62
C ALA A 44 -16.02 -2.01 -6.12
N ASP A 45 -15.31 -3.11 -6.32
CA ASP A 45 -15.84 -4.33 -6.95
C ASP A 45 -17.08 -4.87 -6.21
N GLU A 46 -17.08 -4.83 -4.88
CA GLU A 46 -18.23 -5.30 -4.08
C GLU A 46 -19.46 -4.39 -4.20
N VAL A 47 -19.31 -3.14 -4.59
CA VAL A 47 -20.45 -2.26 -4.91
C VAL A 47 -21.24 -2.87 -6.07
N PHE A 48 -20.53 -3.25 -7.13
CA PHE A 48 -21.13 -3.76 -8.37
C PHE A 48 -21.65 -5.19 -8.22
N ASN A 49 -21.04 -5.97 -7.34
CA ASN A 49 -21.47 -7.34 -7.04
C ASN A 49 -22.69 -7.41 -6.11
N ARG A 50 -22.79 -6.49 -5.14
CA ARG A 50 -23.78 -6.55 -4.05
C ARG A 50 -24.99 -5.66 -4.27
N LEU A 51 -24.81 -4.36 -4.56
CA LEU A 51 -25.91 -3.41 -4.59
C LEU A 51 -26.95 -3.74 -5.68
N PRO A 52 -26.59 -4.10 -6.92
CA PRO A 52 -27.55 -4.49 -7.92
C PRO A 52 -28.42 -5.67 -7.45
N LYS A 53 -27.81 -6.70 -6.89
CA LYS A 53 -28.54 -7.88 -6.37
C LYS A 53 -29.47 -7.52 -5.21
N GLN A 54 -28.99 -6.71 -4.26
CA GLN A 54 -29.80 -6.27 -3.12
C GLN A 54 -31.01 -5.45 -3.57
N ILE A 55 -30.82 -4.52 -4.50
CA ILE A 55 -31.87 -3.65 -5.03
C ILE A 55 -32.91 -4.47 -5.84
N ILE A 56 -32.46 -5.38 -6.70
CA ILE A 56 -33.33 -6.26 -7.48
C ILE A 56 -34.14 -7.17 -6.55
N ASN A 57 -33.51 -7.82 -5.58
CA ASN A 57 -34.17 -8.78 -4.70
C ASN A 57 -35.18 -8.12 -3.75
N ASN A 58 -34.88 -6.93 -3.25
CA ASN A 58 -35.67 -6.26 -2.22
C ASN A 58 -36.54 -5.11 -2.77
N GLN A 59 -36.34 -4.73 -4.02
CA GLN A 59 -37.09 -3.65 -4.70
C GLN A 59 -37.11 -2.35 -3.87
N THR A 60 -35.89 -1.93 -3.41
CA THR A 60 -35.72 -0.73 -2.61
C THR A 60 -34.35 -0.08 -2.93
N LEU A 61 -34.26 1.25 -2.82
CA LEU A 61 -33.02 2.00 -2.84
C LEU A 61 -32.47 2.30 -1.44
N ASN A 62 -33.19 1.89 -0.39
CA ASN A 62 -32.74 2.01 1.00
C ASN A 62 -31.76 0.86 1.32
N VAL A 63 -30.56 0.94 0.78
CA VAL A 63 -29.47 -0.03 0.95
C VAL A 63 -28.27 0.64 1.60
N ASP A 64 -27.48 -0.13 2.34
CA ASP A 64 -26.25 0.37 2.94
C ASP A 64 -25.15 0.52 1.87
N ALA A 65 -24.41 1.61 1.98
CA ALA A 65 -23.19 1.77 1.20
C ALA A 65 -22.16 0.70 1.59
N VAL A 66 -21.43 0.19 0.60
CA VAL A 66 -20.33 -0.75 0.83
C VAL A 66 -19.18 -0.02 1.51
N SER A 67 -18.74 -0.51 2.66
CA SER A 67 -17.67 0.09 3.44
C SER A 67 -16.39 0.22 2.61
N GLY A 68 -15.77 1.41 2.63
CA GLY A 68 -14.58 1.71 1.83
C GLY A 68 -14.82 2.10 0.37
N ALA A 69 -16.08 2.02 -0.12
CA ALA A 69 -16.49 2.43 -1.47
C ALA A 69 -17.80 3.24 -1.46
N THR A 70 -17.94 4.13 -0.48
CA THR A 70 -19.16 4.90 -0.23
C THR A 70 -19.56 5.78 -1.41
N ILE A 71 -18.61 6.43 -2.09
CA ILE A 71 -18.88 7.32 -3.23
C ILE A 71 -19.46 6.51 -4.39
N SER A 72 -18.82 5.41 -4.78
CA SER A 72 -19.32 4.52 -5.85
C SER A 72 -20.66 3.90 -5.49
N SER A 73 -20.89 3.58 -4.20
CA SER A 73 -22.19 3.08 -3.71
C SER A 73 -23.31 4.10 -3.91
N HIS A 74 -23.09 5.35 -3.51
CA HIS A 74 -24.06 6.43 -3.72
C HIS A 74 -24.29 6.68 -5.20
N GLY A 75 -23.23 6.69 -6.01
CA GLY A 75 -23.35 6.86 -7.46
C GLY A 75 -24.26 5.80 -8.10
N VAL A 76 -24.09 4.53 -7.73
CA VAL A 76 -24.96 3.43 -8.24
C VAL A 76 -26.40 3.64 -7.81
N VAL A 77 -26.66 3.98 -6.55
CA VAL A 77 -28.02 4.25 -6.05
C VAL A 77 -28.67 5.44 -6.77
N ASP A 78 -27.92 6.51 -6.98
CA ASP A 78 -28.41 7.72 -7.66
C ASP A 78 -28.66 7.48 -9.16
N GLY A 79 -27.79 6.71 -9.84
CA GLY A 79 -28.03 6.31 -11.23
C GLY A 79 -29.32 5.45 -11.38
N ILE A 80 -29.57 4.53 -10.44
CA ILE A 80 -30.82 3.74 -10.44
C ILE A 80 -32.02 4.64 -10.12
N ALA A 81 -31.87 5.59 -9.20
CA ALA A 81 -32.92 6.57 -8.90
C ALA A 81 -33.29 7.41 -10.13
N GLN A 82 -32.33 7.81 -10.94
CA GLN A 82 -32.57 8.47 -12.22
C GLN A 82 -33.39 7.58 -13.16
N ALA A 83 -33.03 6.30 -13.32
CA ALA A 83 -33.76 5.37 -14.18
C ALA A 83 -35.20 5.18 -13.74
N ILE A 84 -35.48 5.10 -12.43
CA ILE A 84 -36.81 5.04 -11.85
C ILE A 84 -37.63 6.30 -12.23
N THR A 85 -37.02 7.47 -12.10
CA THR A 85 -37.66 8.76 -12.45
C THR A 85 -37.95 8.85 -13.94
N GLU A 86 -37.05 8.45 -14.82
CA GLU A 86 -37.24 8.41 -16.27
C GLU A 86 -38.35 7.42 -16.67
N ALA A 87 -38.54 6.33 -15.90
CA ALA A 87 -39.63 5.40 -16.07
C ALA A 87 -41.00 5.93 -15.56
N GLY A 88 -41.00 7.13 -14.95
CA GLY A 88 -42.19 7.74 -14.36
C GLY A 88 -42.53 7.23 -12.96
N GLY A 89 -41.55 6.68 -12.23
CA GLY A 89 -41.65 6.30 -10.83
C GLY A 89 -41.18 7.41 -9.88
N ASP A 90 -41.45 7.23 -8.59
CA ASP A 90 -41.01 8.11 -7.52
C ASP A 90 -39.74 7.52 -6.84
N ALA A 91 -38.56 8.05 -7.18
CA ALA A 91 -37.31 7.59 -6.62
C ALA A 91 -37.19 7.86 -5.11
N ASP A 92 -37.83 8.92 -4.59
CA ASP A 92 -37.81 9.23 -3.17
C ASP A 92 -38.65 8.25 -2.36
N GLU A 93 -39.74 7.74 -2.95
CA GLU A 93 -40.47 6.62 -2.36
C GLU A 93 -39.61 5.38 -2.27
N TRP A 94 -38.86 5.06 -3.33
CA TRP A 94 -37.93 3.92 -3.33
C TRP A 94 -36.80 4.05 -2.29
N LYS A 95 -36.30 5.25 -2.06
CA LYS A 95 -35.30 5.53 -1.00
C LYS A 95 -35.91 5.41 0.42
N LYS A 96 -37.22 5.50 0.57
CA LYS A 96 -37.94 5.37 1.86
C LYS A 96 -38.52 3.98 2.12
N ARG A 97 -38.47 3.06 1.16
CA ARG A 97 -38.92 1.69 1.33
C ARG A 97 -38.16 0.97 2.46
N ASN A 98 -38.76 -0.11 2.95
CA ASN A 98 -38.11 -0.88 4.00
C ASN A 98 -36.70 -1.34 3.58
N LYS A 99 -35.75 -1.17 4.49
CA LYS A 99 -34.41 -1.68 4.33
C LYS A 99 -34.42 -3.20 4.28
N PRO A 100 -33.56 -3.85 3.46
CA PRO A 100 -33.42 -5.30 3.49
C PRO A 100 -33.11 -5.76 4.92
N VAL A 101 -33.88 -6.71 5.41
CA VAL A 101 -33.60 -7.34 6.71
C VAL A 101 -32.48 -8.33 6.50
N ALA A 102 -31.34 -8.09 7.13
CA ALA A 102 -30.24 -9.05 7.14
C ALA A 102 -30.75 -10.36 7.74
N THR A 103 -30.55 -11.47 7.04
CA THR A 103 -30.83 -12.80 7.60
C THR A 103 -29.87 -12.99 8.76
N LYS A 104 -30.38 -13.10 10.00
CA LYS A 104 -29.54 -13.29 11.18
C LYS A 104 -28.80 -14.63 11.04
N VAL A 105 -27.48 -14.56 10.91
CA VAL A 105 -26.62 -15.72 10.98
C VAL A 105 -26.46 -16.08 12.45
N THR A 106 -26.51 -17.35 12.80
CA THR A 106 -26.28 -17.82 14.18
C THR A 106 -24.80 -17.79 14.50
N ASP A 107 -24.47 -17.70 15.78
CA ASP A 107 -23.10 -17.89 16.24
C ASP A 107 -22.54 -19.21 15.72
N GLU A 108 -21.28 -19.19 15.32
CA GLU A 108 -20.60 -20.33 14.70
C GLU A 108 -19.27 -20.57 15.40
N GLU A 109 -18.90 -21.82 15.51
CA GLU A 109 -17.65 -22.26 16.08
C GLU A 109 -16.97 -23.22 15.10
N ILE A 110 -15.71 -22.95 14.76
CA ILE A 110 -14.92 -23.75 13.82
C ILE A 110 -13.56 -24.08 14.41
N THR A 111 -12.96 -25.17 13.92
CA THR A 111 -11.59 -25.58 14.27
C THR A 111 -10.75 -25.69 13.01
N VAL A 112 -9.61 -25.01 13.02
CA VAL A 112 -8.62 -25.00 11.94
C VAL A 112 -7.21 -25.19 12.50
N ASP A 113 -6.21 -25.33 11.64
CA ASP A 113 -4.81 -25.33 12.07
C ASP A 113 -4.31 -23.90 12.25
N VAL A 114 -4.62 -23.00 11.30
CA VAL A 114 -4.16 -21.62 11.29
C VAL A 114 -5.34 -20.66 11.13
N ALA A 115 -5.44 -19.66 12.00
CA ALA A 115 -6.31 -18.52 11.85
C ALA A 115 -5.49 -17.29 11.40
N VAL A 116 -5.83 -16.71 10.25
CA VAL A 116 -5.20 -15.51 9.70
C VAL A 116 -6.13 -14.31 9.93
N VAL A 117 -5.65 -13.28 10.60
CA VAL A 117 -6.41 -12.07 10.91
C VAL A 117 -5.97 -10.95 9.96
N GLY A 118 -6.83 -10.60 9.00
CA GLY A 118 -6.60 -9.64 7.93
C GLY A 118 -6.27 -10.30 6.60
N ALA A 119 -7.07 -10.02 5.56
CA ALA A 119 -6.92 -10.54 4.20
C ALA A 119 -6.22 -9.53 3.26
N GLY A 120 -5.24 -8.78 3.77
CA GLY A 120 -4.29 -8.00 2.97
C GLY A 120 -3.20 -8.88 2.37
N GLY A 121 -2.18 -8.27 1.73
CA GLY A 121 -1.10 -9.02 1.07
C GLY A 121 -0.36 -9.98 2.00
N ALA A 122 -0.03 -9.56 3.24
CA ALA A 122 0.64 -10.43 4.21
C ALA A 122 -0.22 -11.62 4.63
N GLY A 123 -1.52 -11.37 4.89
CA GLY A 123 -2.45 -12.43 5.30
C GLY A 123 -2.73 -13.43 4.19
N LEU A 124 -2.92 -12.96 2.95
CA LEU A 124 -3.08 -13.85 1.81
C LEU A 124 -1.81 -14.66 1.53
N ALA A 125 -0.62 -14.06 1.67
CA ALA A 125 0.64 -14.79 1.55
C ALA A 125 0.78 -15.89 2.62
N ALA A 126 0.43 -15.57 3.87
CA ALA A 126 0.41 -16.54 4.95
C ALA A 126 -0.61 -17.65 4.67
N ALA A 127 -1.83 -17.30 4.27
CA ALA A 127 -2.89 -18.28 3.98
C ALA A 127 -2.51 -19.23 2.83
N VAL A 128 -2.02 -18.67 1.70
CA VAL A 128 -1.54 -19.48 0.56
C VAL A 128 -0.46 -20.45 1.04
N ARG A 129 0.51 -19.96 1.83
CA ARG A 129 1.63 -20.78 2.28
C ARG A 129 1.18 -21.89 3.26
N SER A 130 0.29 -21.57 4.19
CA SER A 130 -0.31 -22.57 5.09
C SER A 130 -1.11 -23.64 4.31
N ILE A 131 -1.90 -23.24 3.31
CA ILE A 131 -2.61 -24.20 2.45
C ILE A 131 -1.64 -25.07 1.66
N GLN A 132 -0.52 -24.52 1.18
CA GLN A 132 0.55 -25.28 0.51
C GLN A 132 1.19 -26.34 1.45
N HIS A 133 1.20 -26.10 2.76
CA HIS A 133 1.59 -27.09 3.78
C HIS A 133 0.50 -28.15 4.07
N GLY A 134 -0.70 -27.99 3.50
CA GLY A 134 -1.83 -28.91 3.75
C GLY A 134 -2.63 -28.58 5.00
N GLU A 135 -2.44 -27.39 5.59
CA GLU A 135 -3.12 -26.94 6.79
C GLU A 135 -4.55 -26.47 6.49
N LYS A 136 -5.45 -26.65 7.46
CA LYS A 136 -6.77 -26.02 7.44
C LYS A 136 -6.65 -24.57 7.88
N VAL A 137 -7.14 -23.63 7.06
CA VAL A 137 -6.98 -22.19 7.29
C VAL A 137 -8.33 -21.48 7.37
N ALA A 138 -8.48 -20.58 8.31
CA ALA A 138 -9.55 -19.59 8.34
C ALA A 138 -8.95 -18.19 8.15
N ILE A 139 -9.49 -17.39 7.21
CA ILE A 139 -9.06 -16.03 6.94
C ILE A 139 -10.18 -15.08 7.38
N LEU A 140 -9.91 -14.18 8.31
CA LEU A 140 -10.86 -13.20 8.83
C LEU A 140 -10.57 -11.82 8.25
N GLU A 141 -11.56 -11.19 7.63
CA GLU A 141 -11.45 -9.84 7.09
C GLU A 141 -12.63 -8.98 7.57
N LYS A 142 -12.34 -7.85 8.21
CA LYS A 142 -13.39 -6.98 8.73
C LYS A 142 -14.12 -6.16 7.66
N TYR A 143 -13.54 -6.04 6.47
CA TYR A 143 -14.12 -5.35 5.33
C TYR A 143 -14.89 -6.30 4.41
N PRO A 144 -15.79 -5.77 3.56
CA PRO A 144 -16.55 -6.58 2.61
C PRO A 144 -15.69 -7.12 1.46
N GLN A 145 -14.42 -6.74 1.38
CA GLN A 145 -13.49 -7.18 0.34
C GLN A 145 -12.09 -7.38 0.90
N ILE A 146 -11.31 -8.26 0.26
CA ILE A 146 -9.91 -8.50 0.58
C ILE A 146 -9.01 -7.40 0.02
N GLY A 147 -7.77 -7.30 0.51
CA GLY A 147 -6.69 -6.51 -0.07
C GLY A 147 -6.17 -5.37 0.79
N GLY A 148 -7.03 -4.67 1.54
CA GLY A 148 -6.62 -3.56 2.41
C GLY A 148 -5.75 -2.52 1.71
N ASN A 149 -4.64 -2.11 2.33
CA ASN A 149 -3.68 -1.18 1.73
C ASN A 149 -2.93 -1.75 0.54
N THR A 150 -2.77 -3.08 0.47
CA THR A 150 -2.03 -3.71 -0.63
C THR A 150 -2.68 -3.45 -1.97
N SER A 151 -4.01 -3.53 -2.08
CA SER A 151 -4.74 -3.20 -3.33
C SER A 151 -4.50 -1.76 -3.80
N ARG A 152 -4.24 -0.84 -2.87
CA ARG A 152 -4.01 0.59 -3.11
C ARG A 152 -2.54 0.95 -3.36
N ALA A 153 -1.62 0.01 -3.15
CA ALA A 153 -0.19 0.21 -3.38
C ALA A 153 0.13 0.33 -4.87
N GLY A 154 1.23 1.00 -5.21
CA GLY A 154 1.63 1.22 -6.61
C GLY A 154 2.02 -0.03 -7.39
N GLY A 155 2.33 -1.11 -6.71
CA GLY A 155 2.72 -2.38 -7.29
C GLY A 155 4.22 -2.73 -7.26
N PRO A 156 5.18 -1.79 -7.42
CA PRO A 156 6.60 -2.15 -7.38
C PRO A 156 7.01 -2.78 -6.05
N MET A 157 7.62 -3.95 -6.13
CA MET A 157 8.17 -4.72 -5.01
C MET A 157 9.70 -4.72 -5.09
N ASN A 158 10.37 -4.21 -4.06
CA ASN A 158 11.83 -4.16 -4.03
C ASN A 158 12.44 -5.53 -3.80
N ALA A 159 13.33 -5.92 -4.71
CA ALA A 159 14.22 -7.06 -4.54
C ALA A 159 15.47 -6.86 -5.39
N ALA A 160 16.65 -7.03 -4.81
CA ALA A 160 17.88 -7.01 -5.59
C ALA A 160 17.97 -8.28 -6.46
N GLU A 161 18.07 -8.11 -7.76
CA GLU A 161 18.28 -9.18 -8.74
C GLU A 161 19.39 -8.75 -9.73
N PRO A 162 20.67 -8.85 -9.33
CA PRO A 162 21.80 -8.32 -10.10
C PRO A 162 21.86 -8.81 -11.55
N ASP A 163 21.49 -10.09 -11.80
CA ASP A 163 21.51 -10.67 -13.13
C ASP A 163 20.47 -10.07 -14.09
N TRP A 164 19.35 -9.61 -13.55
CA TRP A 164 18.35 -8.88 -14.31
C TRP A 164 18.72 -7.40 -14.45
N GLN A 165 19.10 -6.75 -13.35
CA GLN A 165 19.37 -5.31 -13.30
C GLN A 165 20.54 -4.89 -14.19
N LYS A 166 21.57 -5.74 -14.36
CA LYS A 166 22.69 -5.47 -15.28
C LYS A 166 22.32 -5.33 -16.76
N ASN A 167 21.08 -5.72 -17.14
CA ASN A 167 20.59 -5.49 -18.48
C ASN A 167 20.14 -4.04 -18.72
N PHE A 168 20.05 -3.24 -17.69
CA PHE A 168 19.65 -1.83 -17.76
C PHE A 168 20.88 -0.94 -17.61
N LYS A 169 20.89 0.17 -18.35
CA LYS A 169 21.94 1.17 -18.27
C LYS A 169 21.83 1.97 -16.98
N ALA A 170 22.94 2.30 -16.36
CA ALA A 170 23.00 3.25 -15.26
C ALA A 170 22.53 4.65 -15.70
N LEU A 171 21.69 5.29 -14.90
CA LEU A 171 21.28 6.66 -15.11
C LEU A 171 22.37 7.65 -14.62
N PRO A 172 22.38 8.88 -15.17
CA PRO A 172 23.25 9.93 -14.66
C PRO A 172 23.06 10.13 -13.15
N GLY A 173 24.16 10.11 -12.39
CA GLY A 173 24.17 10.25 -10.93
C GLY A 173 24.17 8.93 -10.14
N GLU A 174 23.68 7.81 -10.69
CA GLU A 174 23.66 6.53 -9.95
C GLU A 174 25.05 6.07 -9.51
N LYS A 175 26.05 6.16 -10.39
CA LYS A 175 27.45 5.81 -10.00
C LYS A 175 28.02 6.73 -8.93
N ASP A 176 27.70 8.01 -8.98
CA ASP A 176 28.20 8.97 -7.98
C ASP A 176 27.50 8.75 -6.64
N THR A 177 26.20 8.42 -6.64
CA THR A 177 25.48 7.99 -5.43
C THR A 177 26.13 6.76 -4.78
N LEU A 178 26.57 5.77 -5.56
CA LEU A 178 27.28 4.60 -5.02
C LEU A 178 28.64 4.99 -4.41
N LYS A 179 29.39 5.87 -5.08
CA LYS A 179 30.68 6.35 -4.54
C LYS A 179 30.51 7.14 -3.25
N GLU A 180 29.50 8.02 -3.19
CA GLU A 180 29.14 8.78 -1.99
C GLU A 180 28.76 7.86 -0.84
N LEU A 181 27.92 6.86 -1.10
CA LEU A 181 27.55 5.84 -0.11
C LEU A 181 28.79 5.09 0.39
N ALA A 182 29.65 4.63 -0.52
CA ALA A 182 30.88 3.91 -0.16
C ALA A 182 31.90 4.77 0.61
N ALA A 183 31.85 6.09 0.45
CA ALA A 183 32.71 7.03 1.18
C ALA A 183 32.20 7.32 2.61
N THR A 184 31.04 6.84 3.01
CA THR A 184 30.52 7.00 4.37
C THR A 184 31.51 6.43 5.39
N PRO A 185 31.92 7.20 6.39
CA PRO A 185 32.85 6.72 7.42
C PRO A 185 32.26 5.56 8.21
N ILE A 186 33.03 4.50 8.44
CA ILE A 186 32.56 3.28 9.11
C ILE A 186 32.02 3.54 10.52
N ASN A 187 32.50 4.56 11.21
CA ASN A 187 32.02 4.95 12.55
C ASN A 187 30.62 5.62 12.53
N GLN A 188 30.07 5.93 11.37
CA GLN A 188 28.68 6.38 11.20
C GLN A 188 27.71 5.22 10.98
N ILE A 189 28.23 4.01 10.79
CA ILE A 189 27.48 2.77 10.62
C ILE A 189 27.44 2.05 11.96
N ASP A 190 26.24 1.65 12.41
CA ASP A 190 26.08 0.90 13.65
C ASP A 190 26.81 -0.45 13.55
N SER A 191 27.38 -0.89 14.68
CA SER A 191 28.34 -2.00 14.74
C SER A 191 27.84 -3.28 14.06
N GLU A 192 26.55 -3.56 14.16
CA GLU A 192 25.93 -4.76 13.59
C GLU A 192 25.88 -4.77 12.06
N TYR A 193 25.93 -3.59 11.41
CA TYR A 193 25.94 -3.44 9.95
C TYR A 193 27.35 -3.22 9.36
N GLN A 194 28.37 -3.04 10.17
CA GLN A 194 29.70 -2.64 9.68
C GLN A 194 30.37 -3.67 8.77
N ASP A 195 30.20 -4.96 9.04
CA ASP A 195 30.84 -6.00 8.22
C ASP A 195 30.18 -6.10 6.84
N ASP A 196 28.87 -6.00 6.77
CA ASP A 196 28.16 -5.98 5.50
C ASP A 196 28.41 -4.68 4.74
N PHE A 197 28.55 -3.56 5.43
CA PHE A 197 28.94 -2.30 4.80
C PHE A 197 30.35 -2.36 4.19
N LYS A 198 31.33 -2.94 4.86
CA LYS A 198 32.69 -3.17 4.29
C LYS A 198 32.64 -4.06 3.04
N ARG A 199 31.81 -5.10 3.06
CA ARG A 199 31.58 -5.97 1.89
C ARG A 199 30.95 -5.19 0.74
N LEU A 200 29.96 -4.34 1.02
CA LEU A 200 29.35 -3.44 0.04
C LEU A 200 30.35 -2.46 -0.55
N GLN A 201 31.19 -1.81 0.29
CA GLN A 201 32.25 -0.91 -0.19
C GLN A 201 33.17 -1.61 -1.20
N LYS A 202 33.52 -2.87 -0.94
CA LYS A 202 34.31 -3.69 -1.88
C LYS A 202 33.58 -3.92 -3.19
N GLN A 203 32.31 -4.31 -3.14
CA GLN A 203 31.48 -4.52 -4.35
C GLN A 203 31.37 -3.25 -5.19
N ILE A 204 31.12 -2.10 -4.56
CA ILE A 204 31.02 -0.81 -5.25
C ILE A 204 32.37 -0.45 -5.89
N LYS A 205 33.48 -0.64 -5.18
CA LYS A 205 34.80 -0.38 -5.72
C LYS A 205 35.08 -1.24 -6.96
N GLU A 206 34.83 -2.54 -6.88
CA GLU A 206 35.01 -3.47 -8.01
C GLU A 206 34.15 -3.06 -9.22
N TYR A 207 32.90 -2.67 -8.99
CA TYR A 207 32.01 -2.17 -10.05
C TYR A 207 32.54 -0.87 -10.69
N VAL A 208 32.97 0.09 -9.90
CA VAL A 208 33.50 1.37 -10.39
C VAL A 208 34.82 1.16 -11.16
N ASP A 209 35.74 0.36 -10.63
CA ASP A 209 37.03 0.07 -11.24
C ASP A 209 36.89 -0.71 -12.57
N SER A 210 35.84 -1.51 -12.72
CA SER A 210 35.56 -2.24 -13.95
C SER A 210 35.17 -1.34 -15.13
N GLY A 211 34.79 -0.09 -14.88
CA GLY A 211 34.28 0.82 -15.89
C GLY A 211 32.90 0.48 -16.43
N ALA A 212 32.21 -0.50 -15.83
CA ALA A 212 30.85 -0.90 -16.24
C ALA A 212 29.87 0.29 -16.18
N ASP A 213 28.85 0.28 -17.05
CA ASP A 213 27.83 1.34 -17.15
C ASP A 213 26.40 0.79 -17.02
N TYR A 214 26.27 -0.44 -16.53
CA TYR A 214 24.98 -1.03 -16.19
C TYR A 214 24.49 -0.61 -14.81
N LEU A 215 23.19 -0.76 -14.54
CA LEU A 215 22.59 -0.56 -13.22
C LEU A 215 23.15 -1.61 -12.24
N PHE A 216 23.97 -1.16 -11.30
CA PHE A 216 24.49 -2.01 -10.22
C PHE A 216 23.39 -2.23 -9.15
N ASP A 217 23.25 -3.44 -8.66
CA ASP A 217 22.53 -3.69 -7.41
C ASP A 217 23.11 -4.94 -6.72
N SER A 218 22.82 -5.07 -5.44
CA SER A 218 23.12 -6.27 -4.64
C SER A 218 22.23 -6.31 -3.39
N THR A 219 22.12 -7.50 -2.79
CA THR A 219 21.43 -7.66 -1.50
C THR A 219 22.05 -6.77 -0.42
N LEU A 220 23.37 -6.61 -0.41
CA LEU A 220 24.07 -5.71 0.51
C LEU A 220 23.70 -4.24 0.29
N LEU A 221 23.58 -3.79 -0.97
CA LEU A 221 23.13 -2.43 -1.25
C LEU A 221 21.70 -2.21 -0.76
N HIS A 222 20.80 -3.17 -1.01
CA HIS A 222 19.43 -3.10 -0.53
C HIS A 222 19.36 -3.07 1.01
N GLU A 223 20.19 -3.87 1.68
CA GLU A 223 20.27 -3.92 3.14
C GLU A 223 20.73 -2.59 3.73
N ILE A 224 21.88 -2.09 3.26
CA ILE A 224 22.46 -0.85 3.79
C ILE A 224 21.59 0.37 3.49
N GLN A 225 20.95 0.45 2.32
CA GLN A 225 19.99 1.51 2.01
C GLN A 225 18.74 1.41 2.89
N THR A 226 18.23 0.21 3.17
CA THR A 226 17.10 0.00 4.07
C THR A 226 17.44 0.44 5.50
N TYR A 227 18.61 0.07 5.99
CA TYR A 227 19.12 0.48 7.29
C TYR A 227 19.29 2.00 7.39
N LEU A 228 20.06 2.62 6.49
CA LEU A 228 20.32 4.07 6.51
C LEU A 228 19.05 4.88 6.26
N GLY A 229 18.22 4.43 5.32
CA GLY A 229 16.94 5.04 5.03
C GLY A 229 15.94 4.97 6.19
N GLY A 230 16.08 3.98 7.08
CA GLY A 230 15.27 3.80 8.29
C GLY A 230 15.85 4.44 9.54
N LYS A 231 17.13 4.82 9.55
CA LYS A 231 17.80 5.41 10.72
C LYS A 231 17.31 6.84 10.95
N ARG A 232 16.65 7.10 12.08
CA ARG A 232 16.08 8.42 12.42
C ARG A 232 16.23 8.70 13.91
N THR A 233 16.14 9.98 14.25
CA THR A 233 16.09 10.48 15.64
C THR A 233 14.77 11.17 15.87
N ASP A 234 14.08 10.85 16.96
CA ASP A 234 12.82 11.48 17.32
C ASP A 234 13.00 12.88 17.91
N LEU A 235 11.91 13.57 18.21
CA LEU A 235 11.92 14.93 18.78
C LEU A 235 12.52 14.98 20.20
N LYS A 236 12.69 13.84 20.87
CA LYS A 236 13.29 13.73 22.20
C LYS A 236 14.77 13.34 22.15
N GLY A 237 15.31 13.13 20.96
CA GLY A 237 16.71 12.71 20.75
C GLY A 237 16.92 11.19 20.81
N ASN A 238 15.87 10.38 20.81
CA ASN A 238 16.00 8.92 20.76
C ASN A 238 16.27 8.49 19.32
N GLU A 239 17.37 7.80 19.09
CA GLU A 239 17.71 7.23 17.80
C GLU A 239 17.05 5.85 17.62
N ILE A 240 16.59 5.58 16.40
CA ILE A 240 16.04 4.29 15.97
C ILE A 240 16.62 3.90 14.62
N HIS A 241 16.85 2.62 14.42
CA HIS A 241 17.17 2.00 13.12
C HIS A 241 16.53 0.61 13.02
N GLY A 242 16.53 0.04 11.82
CA GLY A 242 16.03 -1.32 11.59
C GLY A 242 16.86 -2.33 12.37
N LYS A 243 16.20 -3.31 12.97
CA LYS A 243 16.90 -4.43 13.62
C LYS A 243 17.62 -5.25 12.54
N TYR A 244 18.95 -5.34 12.64
CA TYR A 244 19.79 -6.00 11.63
C TYR A 244 19.23 -7.34 11.17
N ALA A 245 18.92 -8.25 12.11
CA ALA A 245 18.44 -9.58 11.77
C ALA A 245 17.15 -9.56 10.94
N LEU A 246 16.22 -8.61 11.22
CA LEU A 246 14.97 -8.48 10.46
C LEU A 246 15.19 -7.85 9.08
N VAL A 247 16.05 -6.84 8.99
CA VAL A 247 16.41 -6.21 7.71
C VAL A 247 17.12 -7.22 6.81
N HIS A 248 18.07 -7.96 7.37
CA HIS A 248 18.79 -9.02 6.67
C HIS A 248 17.86 -10.11 6.14
N GLU A 249 16.93 -10.58 6.99
CA GLU A 249 15.91 -11.57 6.61
C GLU A 249 15.03 -11.06 5.46
N LEU A 250 14.59 -9.79 5.53
CA LEU A 250 13.82 -9.16 4.45
C LEU A 250 14.58 -9.21 3.12
N VAL A 251 15.79 -8.63 3.07
CA VAL A 251 16.48 -8.40 1.80
C VAL A 251 17.02 -9.69 1.17
N THR A 252 17.36 -10.68 1.99
CA THR A 252 17.82 -11.99 1.50
C THR A 252 16.70 -12.85 0.95
N ASN A 253 15.46 -12.64 1.41
CA ASN A 253 14.29 -13.42 0.97
C ASN A 253 13.35 -12.67 0.00
N ALA A 254 13.56 -11.38 -0.25
CA ALA A 254 12.70 -10.58 -1.12
C ALA A 254 12.60 -11.15 -2.54
N LEU A 255 13.73 -11.53 -3.15
CA LEU A 255 13.73 -12.11 -4.51
C LEU A 255 13.03 -13.47 -4.55
N ASN A 256 13.17 -14.29 -3.50
CA ASN A 256 12.43 -15.55 -3.40
C ASN A 256 10.92 -15.30 -3.34
N SER A 257 10.49 -14.20 -2.73
CA SER A 257 9.07 -13.82 -2.70
C SER A 257 8.57 -13.35 -4.07
N VAL A 258 9.38 -12.60 -4.85
CA VAL A 258 9.04 -12.26 -6.25
C VAL A 258 8.85 -13.52 -7.08
N LYS A 259 9.78 -14.47 -7.01
CA LYS A 259 9.71 -15.73 -7.76
C LYS A 259 8.50 -16.57 -7.36
N TRP A 260 8.24 -16.68 -6.05
CA TRP A 260 7.06 -17.39 -5.54
C TRP A 260 5.75 -16.76 -6.04
N LEU A 261 5.64 -15.44 -6.08
CA LEU A 261 4.47 -14.74 -6.65
C LEU A 261 4.33 -15.00 -8.15
N ALA A 262 5.45 -15.04 -8.88
CA ALA A 262 5.45 -15.38 -10.30
C ALA A 262 4.96 -16.83 -10.53
N ASP A 263 5.39 -17.77 -9.72
CA ASP A 263 4.95 -19.19 -9.77
C ASP A 263 3.44 -19.32 -9.49
N LEU A 264 2.86 -18.43 -8.69
CA LEU A 264 1.41 -18.36 -8.45
C LEU A 264 0.62 -17.68 -9.57
N GLY A 265 1.31 -17.06 -10.54
CA GLY A 265 0.68 -16.44 -11.71
C GLY A 265 0.78 -14.93 -11.80
N VAL A 266 1.43 -14.25 -10.85
CA VAL A 266 1.70 -12.81 -10.96
C VAL A 266 2.70 -12.58 -12.12
N LYS A 267 2.28 -11.80 -13.11
CA LYS A 267 3.14 -11.44 -14.24
C LYS A 267 3.87 -10.14 -13.94
N PHE A 268 5.21 -10.19 -13.92
CA PHE A 268 6.05 -9.02 -13.76
C PHE A 268 6.49 -8.45 -15.11
N ASP A 269 6.61 -7.13 -15.20
CA ASP A 269 7.18 -6.43 -16.35
C ASP A 269 8.71 -6.46 -16.22
N ASN A 270 9.34 -7.31 -17.02
CA ASN A 270 10.80 -7.45 -17.03
C ASN A 270 11.49 -6.48 -18.01
N SER A 271 10.73 -5.63 -18.71
CA SER A 271 11.27 -4.66 -19.68
C SER A 271 11.74 -3.36 -19.01
N ASP A 272 11.33 -3.11 -17.77
CA ASP A 272 11.67 -1.93 -17.01
C ASP A 272 11.94 -2.27 -15.54
N VAL A 273 12.90 -1.56 -14.94
CA VAL A 273 13.19 -1.61 -13.51
C VAL A 273 12.79 -0.28 -12.89
N THR A 274 11.78 -0.31 -12.06
CA THR A 274 11.17 0.92 -11.53
C THR A 274 11.67 1.29 -10.14
N GLU A 275 11.44 2.53 -9.76
CA GLU A 275 11.70 3.07 -8.43
C GLU A 275 10.49 3.87 -7.96
N PRO A 276 9.86 3.50 -6.83
CA PRO A 276 8.83 4.33 -6.20
C PRO A 276 9.45 5.50 -5.44
N VAL A 277 8.68 6.55 -5.20
CA VAL A 277 9.12 7.72 -4.42
C VAL A 277 9.73 7.30 -3.09
N GLY A 278 10.93 7.82 -2.78
CA GLY A 278 11.70 7.47 -1.60
C GLY A 278 12.22 6.02 -1.62
N GLY A 279 12.34 5.39 -2.78
CA GLY A 279 12.94 4.06 -2.95
C GLY A 279 14.47 4.07 -2.95
N LEU A 280 15.06 5.21 -3.30
CA LEU A 280 16.49 5.51 -3.36
C LEU A 280 17.28 4.71 -4.40
N TRP A 281 16.68 3.69 -5.01
CA TRP A 281 17.34 2.84 -6.01
C TRP A 281 16.34 2.10 -6.89
N ARG A 282 16.71 1.90 -8.14
CA ARG A 282 15.91 1.12 -9.10
C ARG A 282 16.07 -0.38 -8.86
N ARG A 283 15.11 -0.99 -8.15
CA ARG A 283 15.04 -2.45 -7.89
C ARG A 283 13.62 -2.98 -7.82
N GLY A 284 12.65 -2.14 -8.17
CA GLY A 284 11.25 -2.50 -8.08
C GLY A 284 10.82 -3.42 -9.21
N HIS A 285 10.42 -4.64 -8.87
CA HIS A 285 9.70 -5.56 -9.76
C HIS A 285 8.25 -5.12 -9.82
N LYS A 286 7.82 -4.63 -10.97
CA LYS A 286 6.46 -4.10 -11.18
C LYS A 286 5.58 -5.14 -11.85
N PRO A 287 4.37 -5.44 -11.33
CA PRO A 287 3.44 -6.29 -12.04
C PRO A 287 2.95 -5.61 -13.33
N VAL A 288 2.63 -6.41 -14.35
CA VAL A 288 2.05 -5.95 -15.62
C VAL A 288 0.66 -5.36 -15.37
N GLU A 289 -0.15 -6.02 -14.56
CA GLU A 289 -1.42 -5.46 -14.10
C GLU A 289 -1.16 -4.32 -13.13
N PRO A 290 -1.86 -3.17 -13.29
CA PRO A 290 -1.62 -2.00 -12.46
C PRO A 290 -1.88 -2.22 -10.97
N MET A 291 -1.11 -1.53 -10.13
CA MET A 291 -1.27 -1.45 -8.68
C MET A 291 -1.03 -2.79 -7.94
N GLY A 292 -1.14 -2.74 -6.63
CA GLY A 292 -1.03 -3.93 -5.78
C GLY A 292 -2.25 -4.86 -5.87
N TYR A 293 -3.31 -4.44 -6.53
CA TYR A 293 -4.44 -5.30 -6.87
C TYR A 293 -4.01 -6.55 -7.64
N ALA A 294 -2.98 -6.43 -8.49
CA ALA A 294 -2.38 -7.56 -9.21
C ALA A 294 -2.02 -8.75 -8.30
N TYR A 295 -1.51 -8.46 -7.10
CA TYR A 295 -1.17 -9.50 -6.12
C TYR A 295 -2.43 -10.06 -5.44
N ILE A 296 -3.35 -9.16 -5.08
CA ILE A 296 -4.51 -9.50 -4.26
C ILE A 296 -5.48 -10.41 -5.00
N HIS A 297 -5.77 -10.13 -6.27
CA HIS A 297 -6.71 -10.97 -7.00
C HIS A 297 -6.11 -12.36 -7.28
N ILE A 298 -4.83 -12.45 -7.65
CA ILE A 298 -4.15 -13.73 -7.89
C ILE A 298 -4.13 -14.60 -6.62
N LEU A 299 -3.70 -14.02 -5.48
CA LEU A 299 -3.67 -14.77 -4.21
C LEU A 299 -5.07 -15.08 -3.70
N GLY A 300 -6.02 -14.15 -3.84
CA GLY A 300 -7.40 -14.32 -3.46
C GLY A 300 -8.12 -15.39 -4.28
N ASP A 301 -7.90 -15.44 -5.59
CA ASP A 301 -8.41 -16.50 -6.46
C ASP A 301 -7.77 -17.84 -6.10
N TRP A 302 -6.46 -17.86 -5.89
CA TRP A 302 -5.74 -19.06 -5.51
C TRP A 302 -6.30 -19.69 -4.23
N VAL A 303 -6.54 -18.93 -3.15
CA VAL A 303 -7.10 -19.49 -1.92
C VAL A 303 -8.53 -19.99 -2.12
N ARG A 304 -9.35 -19.31 -2.94
CA ARG A 304 -10.73 -19.75 -3.27
C ARG A 304 -10.72 -21.05 -4.08
N ASP A 305 -9.83 -21.16 -5.06
CA ASP A 305 -9.67 -22.37 -5.89
C ASP A 305 -9.22 -23.58 -5.06
N HIS A 306 -8.57 -23.34 -3.91
CA HIS A 306 -8.20 -24.37 -2.93
C HIS A 306 -9.22 -24.55 -1.80
N GLY A 307 -10.45 -24.05 -1.99
CA GLY A 307 -11.59 -24.26 -1.11
C GLY A 307 -11.62 -23.39 0.15
N VAL A 308 -10.79 -22.35 0.22
CA VAL A 308 -10.76 -21.42 1.36
C VAL A 308 -11.40 -20.08 0.98
N GLY A 309 -12.62 -19.84 1.48
CA GLY A 309 -13.28 -18.55 1.35
C GLY A 309 -12.96 -17.64 2.55
N PRO A 310 -12.43 -16.42 2.35
CA PRO A 310 -12.28 -15.47 3.45
C PRO A 310 -13.64 -15.13 4.09
N TYR A 311 -13.69 -15.12 5.43
CA TYR A 311 -14.83 -14.60 6.20
C TYR A 311 -14.79 -13.08 6.16
N LEU A 312 -15.52 -12.50 5.22
CA LEU A 312 -15.63 -11.05 5.03
C LEU A 312 -16.58 -10.43 6.06
N GLU A 313 -16.47 -9.11 6.28
CA GLU A 313 -17.28 -8.35 7.25
C GLU A 313 -17.24 -9.01 8.65
N THR A 314 -16.10 -9.62 8.99
CA THR A 314 -15.88 -10.43 10.20
C THR A 314 -14.67 -9.89 10.94
N ARG A 315 -14.92 -9.07 11.96
CA ARG A 315 -13.89 -8.38 12.73
C ARG A 315 -13.39 -9.23 13.88
N ALA A 316 -12.11 -9.56 13.89
CA ALA A 316 -11.45 -10.17 15.03
C ALA A 316 -11.43 -9.19 16.21
N GLU A 317 -11.92 -9.60 17.37
CA GLU A 317 -12.09 -8.73 18.55
C GLU A 317 -11.28 -9.19 19.76
N LYS A 318 -11.04 -10.49 19.88
CA LYS A 318 -10.36 -11.06 21.05
C LYS A 318 -9.60 -12.33 20.69
N LEU A 319 -8.41 -12.50 21.26
CA LEU A 319 -7.69 -13.78 21.19
C LEU A 319 -8.23 -14.78 22.21
N ILE A 320 -8.24 -16.05 21.85
CA ILE A 320 -8.46 -17.18 22.78
C ILE A 320 -7.09 -17.55 23.34
N ILE A 321 -6.93 -17.41 24.67
CA ILE A 321 -5.68 -17.70 25.34
C ILE A 321 -5.95 -18.79 26.40
N GLU A 322 -5.28 -19.91 26.26
CA GLU A 322 -5.38 -21.06 27.14
C GLU A 322 -3.99 -21.41 27.66
N ASP A 323 -3.83 -21.50 28.97
CA ASP A 323 -2.54 -21.78 29.64
C ASP A 323 -1.37 -20.91 29.15
N GLY A 324 -1.66 -19.62 28.87
CA GLY A 324 -0.68 -18.65 28.37
C GLY A 324 -0.33 -18.80 26.88
N LYS A 325 -1.01 -19.66 26.14
CA LYS A 325 -0.82 -19.91 24.70
C LYS A 325 -2.02 -19.38 23.91
N VAL A 326 -1.76 -18.78 22.76
CA VAL A 326 -2.82 -18.38 21.84
C VAL A 326 -3.36 -19.60 21.10
N ARG A 327 -4.68 -19.81 21.18
CA ARG A 327 -5.40 -20.98 20.66
C ARG A 327 -6.59 -20.62 19.79
N GLY A 328 -6.65 -19.39 19.31
CA GLY A 328 -7.70 -18.99 18.39
C GLY A 328 -8.09 -17.53 18.53
N VAL A 329 -9.21 -17.19 17.92
CA VAL A 329 -9.73 -15.83 17.87
C VAL A 329 -11.26 -15.83 17.87
N VAL A 330 -11.85 -14.87 18.57
CA VAL A 330 -13.28 -14.57 18.52
C VAL A 330 -13.49 -13.32 17.66
N ALA A 331 -14.38 -13.45 16.69
CA ALA A 331 -14.73 -12.37 15.76
C ALA A 331 -16.23 -12.08 15.78
N THR A 332 -16.59 -10.86 15.38
CA THR A 332 -17.99 -10.41 15.22
C THR A 332 -18.25 -10.12 13.75
N ARG A 333 -19.32 -10.69 13.22
CA ARG A 333 -19.81 -10.44 11.85
C ARG A 333 -20.64 -9.15 11.80
N ALA A 334 -20.88 -8.64 10.60
CA ALA A 334 -21.65 -7.41 10.39
C ALA A 334 -23.10 -7.50 10.96
N ASP A 335 -23.69 -8.69 11.03
CA ASP A 335 -25.03 -8.92 11.61
C ASP A 335 -25.02 -9.06 13.15
N GLY A 336 -23.85 -8.95 13.78
CA GLY A 336 -23.65 -9.06 15.22
C GLY A 336 -23.48 -10.49 15.73
N SER A 337 -23.58 -11.52 14.88
CA SER A 337 -23.27 -12.89 15.27
C SER A 337 -21.78 -13.08 15.53
N LYS A 338 -21.42 -14.07 16.35
CA LYS A 338 -20.04 -14.40 16.67
C LYS A 338 -19.52 -15.56 15.81
N LEU A 339 -18.26 -15.43 15.42
CA LEU A 339 -17.49 -16.53 14.88
C LEU A 339 -16.33 -16.81 15.84
N THR A 340 -16.34 -17.99 16.45
CA THR A 340 -15.25 -18.48 17.30
C THR A 340 -14.38 -19.43 16.47
N VAL A 341 -13.11 -19.08 16.30
CA VAL A 341 -12.14 -19.87 15.54
C VAL A 341 -11.13 -20.44 16.51
N HIS A 342 -11.19 -21.76 16.77
CA HIS A 342 -10.14 -22.48 17.48
C HIS A 342 -9.03 -22.84 16.50
N SER A 343 -7.77 -22.55 16.86
CA SER A 343 -6.62 -22.83 16.01
C SER A 343 -5.37 -23.13 16.82
N LYS A 344 -4.41 -23.80 16.20
CA LYS A 344 -3.08 -24.04 16.79
C LYS A 344 -2.19 -22.81 16.71
N ALA A 345 -2.41 -21.98 15.68
CA ALA A 345 -1.67 -20.76 15.41
C ALA A 345 -2.61 -19.63 14.98
N VAL A 346 -2.31 -18.39 15.40
CA VAL A 346 -2.94 -17.16 14.94
C VAL A 346 -1.88 -16.26 14.32
N ILE A 347 -2.08 -15.86 13.07
CA ILE A 347 -1.17 -14.95 12.34
C ILE A 347 -1.86 -13.58 12.21
N LEU A 348 -1.33 -12.57 12.89
CA LEU A 348 -1.84 -11.20 12.86
C LEU A 348 -1.25 -10.43 11.67
N THR A 349 -2.09 -10.06 10.72
CA THR A 349 -1.73 -9.36 9.47
C THR A 349 -2.72 -8.25 9.15
N ALA A 350 -3.30 -7.65 10.18
CA ALA A 350 -4.38 -6.65 10.06
C ALA A 350 -3.89 -5.25 9.66
N GLY A 351 -2.62 -5.10 9.27
CA GLY A 351 -2.02 -3.84 8.88
C GLY A 351 -1.66 -2.94 10.07
N GLY A 352 -1.27 -1.69 9.78
CA GLY A 352 -0.92 -0.69 10.76
C GLY A 352 -2.13 0.08 11.31
N PHE A 353 -1.90 1.36 11.63
CA PHE A 353 -2.94 2.23 12.23
C PHE A 353 -3.09 3.59 11.52
N GLY A 354 -2.63 3.69 10.26
CA GLY A 354 -2.58 4.94 9.50
C GLY A 354 -3.94 5.60 9.18
N ALA A 355 -5.06 4.88 9.32
CA ALA A 355 -6.41 5.45 9.23
C ALA A 355 -7.02 5.80 10.60
N ASN A 356 -6.31 5.56 11.70
CA ASN A 356 -6.72 5.91 13.05
C ASN A 356 -5.95 7.15 13.54
N THR A 357 -6.41 8.35 13.18
CA THR A 357 -5.74 9.62 13.49
C THR A 357 -5.48 9.78 15.00
N LYS A 358 -6.40 9.30 15.86
CA LYS A 358 -6.20 9.35 17.32
C LYS A 358 -5.02 8.47 17.76
N MET A 359 -4.87 7.28 17.19
CA MET A 359 -3.76 6.39 17.49
C MET A 359 -2.44 6.94 16.92
N VAL A 360 -2.48 7.51 15.71
CA VAL A 360 -1.35 8.21 15.09
C VAL A 360 -0.87 9.35 16.00
N GLN A 361 -1.75 10.22 16.46
CA GLN A 361 -1.40 11.33 17.35
C GLN A 361 -0.91 10.86 18.72
N LYS A 362 -1.54 9.83 19.28
CA LYS A 362 -1.15 9.24 20.57
C LYS A 362 0.31 8.77 20.56
N TYR A 363 0.74 8.15 19.48
CA TYR A 363 2.08 7.57 19.40
C TYR A 363 3.13 8.50 18.79
N ASN A 364 2.75 9.49 17.98
CA ASN A 364 3.69 10.35 17.24
C ASN A 364 4.76 10.96 18.16
N THR A 365 6.02 10.66 17.86
CA THR A 365 7.20 11.27 18.51
C THR A 365 8.15 11.93 17.49
N TYR A 366 7.83 11.86 16.20
CA TYR A 366 8.71 12.28 15.12
C TYR A 366 8.30 13.60 14.44
N TRP A 367 6.99 13.83 14.30
CA TRP A 367 6.46 15.06 13.72
C TRP A 367 6.06 16.05 14.80
N GLN A 368 6.40 17.32 14.60
CA GLN A 368 6.00 18.41 15.52
C GLN A 368 4.49 18.43 15.75
N LYS A 369 3.74 18.25 14.67
CA LYS A 369 2.29 18.23 14.66
C LYS A 369 1.79 17.35 13.53
N ILE A 370 0.73 16.62 13.80
CA ILE A 370 -0.11 15.95 12.81
C ILE A 370 -1.53 16.47 13.05
N ASP A 371 -2.07 17.20 12.07
CA ASP A 371 -3.38 17.84 12.19
C ASP A 371 -4.51 16.79 12.17
N ASP A 372 -5.66 17.11 12.78
CA ASP A 372 -6.82 16.22 12.88
C ASP A 372 -7.45 15.91 11.52
N ASP A 373 -7.31 16.84 10.58
CA ASP A 373 -7.87 16.80 9.22
C ASP A 373 -6.86 16.38 8.15
N ILE A 374 -5.67 15.91 8.56
CA ILE A 374 -4.69 15.41 7.60
C ILE A 374 -5.27 14.22 6.84
N ALA A 375 -5.14 14.28 5.51
CA ALA A 375 -5.56 13.17 4.66
C ALA A 375 -4.73 11.90 4.92
N THR A 376 -5.28 10.75 4.57
CA THR A 376 -4.59 9.47 4.65
C THR A 376 -4.67 8.72 3.33
N THR A 377 -3.58 8.07 2.94
CA THR A 377 -3.55 7.15 1.79
C THR A 377 -4.17 5.79 2.13
N ASN A 378 -4.41 5.56 3.41
CA ASN A 378 -4.81 4.25 3.93
C ASN A 378 -6.27 3.90 3.62
N SER A 379 -6.52 2.61 3.45
CA SER A 379 -7.88 2.08 3.57
C SER A 379 -8.44 2.43 4.95
N PRO A 380 -9.71 2.85 5.05
CA PRO A 380 -10.35 3.11 6.35
C PRO A 380 -10.33 1.90 7.31
N SER A 381 -9.99 0.70 6.79
CA SER A 381 -9.81 -0.52 7.59
C SER A 381 -8.55 -0.53 8.45
N ILE A 382 -7.57 0.33 8.21
CA ILE A 382 -6.24 0.29 8.84
C ILE A 382 -6.26 1.07 10.17
N THR A 383 -6.78 0.42 11.20
CA THR A 383 -7.12 1.07 12.49
C THR A 383 -6.35 0.54 13.70
N GLY A 384 -5.37 -0.36 13.51
CA GLY A 384 -4.52 -0.90 14.58
C GLY A 384 -5.11 -2.10 15.32
N ASP A 385 -6.10 -2.78 14.75
CA ASP A 385 -6.79 -3.88 15.40
C ASP A 385 -5.84 -5.04 15.77
N GLY A 386 -4.97 -5.45 14.84
CA GLY A 386 -4.00 -6.52 15.10
C GLY A 386 -2.96 -6.16 16.16
N ILE A 387 -2.55 -4.89 16.22
CA ILE A 387 -1.65 -4.40 17.28
C ILE A 387 -2.33 -4.51 18.64
N ASN A 388 -3.60 -4.12 18.75
CA ASN A 388 -4.37 -4.21 20.00
C ASN A 388 -4.55 -5.67 20.44
N LEU A 389 -4.85 -6.60 19.50
CA LEU A 389 -4.93 -8.03 19.80
C LEU A 389 -3.60 -8.59 20.34
N GLY A 390 -2.47 -8.20 19.73
CA GLY A 390 -1.14 -8.57 20.22
C GLY A 390 -0.86 -8.06 21.63
N LEU A 391 -1.24 -6.80 21.91
CA LEU A 391 -1.11 -6.20 23.25
C LEU A 391 -1.93 -6.96 24.32
N GLU A 392 -3.14 -7.44 23.98
CA GLU A 392 -3.93 -8.27 24.89
C GLU A 392 -3.23 -9.58 25.25
N ALA A 393 -2.44 -10.14 24.34
CA ALA A 393 -1.61 -11.30 24.59
C ALA A 393 -0.28 -10.99 25.32
N GLY A 394 -0.02 -9.71 25.64
CA GLY A 394 1.20 -9.30 26.33
C GLY A 394 2.39 -8.98 25.40
N ALA A 395 2.15 -8.78 24.12
CA ALA A 395 3.19 -8.40 23.15
C ALA A 395 3.88 -7.08 23.50
N ASP A 396 5.14 -6.96 23.10
CA ASP A 396 5.89 -5.71 23.13
C ASP A 396 5.73 -4.94 21.81
N LEU A 397 6.01 -3.65 21.83
CA LEU A 397 5.91 -2.73 20.70
C LEU A 397 7.26 -2.12 20.35
N PHE A 398 7.50 -1.91 19.06
CA PHE A 398 8.69 -1.21 18.56
C PHE A 398 8.31 -0.12 17.57
N GLY A 399 8.95 1.05 17.66
CA GLY A 399 8.90 2.09 16.64
C GLY A 399 7.58 2.83 16.45
N MET A 400 6.64 2.70 17.38
CA MET A 400 5.28 3.25 17.25
C MET A 400 5.21 4.76 16.98
N GLY A 401 6.23 5.51 17.39
CA GLY A 401 6.27 6.97 17.25
C GLY A 401 6.59 7.49 15.86
N PHE A 402 6.98 6.62 14.95
CA PHE A 402 7.40 6.98 13.61
C PHE A 402 6.30 6.70 12.59
N ILE A 403 5.70 7.77 12.11
CA ILE A 403 4.61 7.76 11.14
C ILE A 403 5.16 8.31 9.82
N GLN A 404 5.04 7.57 8.73
CA GLN A 404 5.45 8.06 7.43
C GLN A 404 4.36 8.96 6.83
N LEU A 405 4.74 10.17 6.43
CA LEU A 405 3.92 11.02 5.60
C LEU A 405 4.33 10.85 4.13
N MET A 406 3.38 10.50 3.28
CA MET A 406 3.57 10.50 1.82
C MET A 406 3.62 11.94 1.34
N PRO A 407 4.75 12.41 0.76
CA PRO A 407 4.90 13.83 0.39
C PRO A 407 4.03 14.25 -0.79
N VAL A 408 3.58 13.29 -1.60
CA VAL A 408 2.97 13.50 -2.91
C VAL A 408 1.59 12.84 -3.03
N ALA A 409 0.71 13.08 -2.06
CA ALA A 409 -0.67 12.62 -2.10
C ALA A 409 -1.62 13.69 -2.68
N ASP A 410 -2.79 13.27 -3.14
CA ASP A 410 -3.85 14.18 -3.56
C ASP A 410 -4.26 15.08 -2.38
N PRO A 411 -4.38 16.40 -2.61
CA PRO A 411 -4.67 17.35 -1.54
C PRO A 411 -6.02 17.19 -0.85
N LYS A 412 -7.00 16.58 -1.51
CA LYS A 412 -8.38 16.42 -1.02
C LYS A 412 -8.65 15.01 -0.52
N THR A 413 -8.24 14.01 -1.29
CA THR A 413 -8.59 12.61 -1.04
C THR A 413 -7.50 11.83 -0.32
N GLY A 414 -6.25 12.28 -0.38
CA GLY A 414 -5.09 11.54 0.12
C GLY A 414 -4.62 10.43 -0.82
N GLU A 415 -5.22 10.27 -1.99
CA GLU A 415 -4.88 9.21 -2.94
C GLU A 415 -3.48 9.38 -3.53
N LEU A 416 -2.87 8.26 -3.90
CA LEU A 416 -1.51 8.22 -4.43
C LEU A 416 -1.45 8.45 -5.94
N PHE A 417 -2.39 7.86 -6.68
CA PHE A 417 -2.32 7.75 -8.15
C PHE A 417 -3.33 8.65 -8.85
N THR A 418 -3.35 9.93 -8.45
CA THR A 418 -4.02 11.01 -9.19
C THR A 418 -2.99 11.83 -9.95
N GLY A 419 -3.36 12.43 -11.07
CA GLY A 419 -2.47 13.23 -11.93
C GLY A 419 -1.32 12.41 -12.54
N VAL A 420 -0.23 13.08 -12.84
CA VAL A 420 0.95 12.47 -13.48
C VAL A 420 1.90 11.96 -12.41
N VAL A 421 1.94 10.64 -12.22
CA VAL A 421 2.80 9.96 -11.25
C VAL A 421 3.91 9.23 -11.99
N THR A 422 5.14 9.71 -11.83
CA THR A 422 6.33 9.21 -12.54
C THR A 422 7.38 8.66 -11.56
N PRO A 423 8.44 8.01 -12.03
CA PRO A 423 9.62 7.74 -11.19
C PRO A 423 10.26 9.03 -10.65
N PRO A 424 10.84 9.02 -9.43
CA PRO A 424 11.43 10.21 -8.80
C PRO A 424 12.54 10.91 -9.60
N ALA A 425 13.27 10.18 -10.44
CA ALA A 425 14.24 10.78 -11.35
C ALA A 425 13.61 11.87 -12.23
N ASN A 426 12.34 11.74 -12.58
CA ASN A 426 11.57 12.67 -13.41
C ASN A 426 10.75 13.69 -12.59
N TYR A 427 10.84 13.70 -11.25
CA TYR A 427 10.13 14.68 -10.45
C TYR A 427 10.73 16.08 -10.60
N ILE A 428 9.86 17.06 -10.78
CA ILE A 428 10.17 18.48 -10.64
C ILE A 428 9.13 19.05 -9.70
N MET A 429 9.52 19.29 -8.45
CA MET A 429 8.61 19.78 -7.41
C MET A 429 8.81 21.28 -7.22
N VAL A 430 7.74 22.05 -7.40
CA VAL A 430 7.76 23.50 -7.19
C VAL A 430 6.78 23.91 -6.10
N ASN A 431 7.18 24.88 -5.29
CA ASN A 431 6.30 25.52 -4.31
C ASN A 431 5.33 26.51 -5.00
N LYS A 432 4.44 27.15 -4.24
CA LYS A 432 3.48 28.12 -4.76
C LYS A 432 4.12 29.35 -5.45
N LYS A 433 5.44 29.57 -5.25
CA LYS A 433 6.19 30.64 -5.91
C LYS A 433 6.83 30.18 -7.23
N GLY A 434 6.57 28.96 -7.68
CA GLY A 434 7.14 28.40 -8.91
C GLY A 434 8.60 27.97 -8.79
N LYS A 435 9.16 27.82 -7.58
CA LYS A 435 10.57 27.48 -7.35
C LYS A 435 10.72 26.07 -6.81
N ARG A 436 11.71 25.33 -7.30
CA ARG A 436 12.19 24.10 -6.65
C ARG A 436 12.67 24.43 -5.23
N PHE A 437 12.63 23.46 -4.34
CA PHE A 437 12.91 23.68 -2.91
C PHE A 437 13.55 22.48 -2.20
N VAL A 438 13.78 21.37 -2.89
CA VAL A 438 14.30 20.11 -2.32
C VAL A 438 14.93 19.24 -3.39
N ASN A 439 15.78 18.30 -2.97
CA ASN A 439 16.18 17.16 -3.77
C ASN A 439 14.98 16.20 -3.89
N GLU A 440 14.37 16.10 -5.05
CA GLU A 440 13.17 15.28 -5.28
C GLU A 440 13.44 13.77 -5.24
N PHE A 441 14.70 13.36 -5.20
CA PHE A 441 15.13 11.97 -5.09
C PHE A 441 15.35 11.53 -3.63
N ALA A 442 15.08 12.40 -2.67
CA ALA A 442 15.27 12.13 -1.25
C ALA A 442 14.19 11.19 -0.67
N GLU A 443 14.39 10.77 0.58
CA GLU A 443 13.47 9.96 1.36
C GLU A 443 12.15 10.69 1.62
N ARG A 444 11.10 9.93 1.85
CA ARG A 444 9.72 10.45 1.98
C ARG A 444 9.55 11.46 3.11
N ASP A 445 10.16 11.22 4.25
CA ASP A 445 10.07 12.12 5.40
C ASP A 445 10.84 13.44 5.17
N VAL A 446 11.97 13.38 4.46
CA VAL A 446 12.72 14.58 4.04
C VAL A 446 11.87 15.40 3.08
N LEU A 447 11.27 14.77 2.08
CA LEU A 447 10.35 15.41 1.14
C LEU A 447 9.13 16.00 1.85
N ALA A 448 8.49 15.25 2.75
CA ALA A 448 7.31 15.71 3.48
C ALA A 448 7.62 16.92 4.38
N LYS A 449 8.76 16.91 5.09
CA LYS A 449 9.25 18.07 5.87
C LYS A 449 9.46 19.30 4.97
N ALA A 450 10.07 19.11 3.81
CA ALA A 450 10.30 20.19 2.86
C ALA A 450 8.98 20.76 2.30
N VAL A 451 8.01 19.90 1.97
CA VAL A 451 6.67 20.32 1.53
C VAL A 451 5.96 21.13 2.62
N ILE A 452 5.97 20.65 3.88
CA ILE A 452 5.37 21.35 5.02
C ILE A 452 6.03 22.72 5.21
N ALA A 453 7.36 22.80 5.18
CA ALA A 453 8.11 24.05 5.29
C ALA A 453 7.82 25.05 4.15
N ASN A 454 7.35 24.58 2.99
CA ASN A 454 6.95 25.39 1.84
C ASN A 454 5.43 25.63 1.75
N GLY A 455 4.70 25.52 2.87
CA GLY A 455 3.29 25.87 2.99
C GLY A 455 2.32 24.71 2.73
N GLY A 456 2.81 23.48 2.68
CA GLY A 456 2.01 22.25 2.68
C GLY A 456 1.37 21.87 1.35
N LEU A 457 1.27 22.78 0.38
CA LEU A 457 0.78 22.53 -0.99
C LEU A 457 1.86 22.87 -2.00
N ILE A 458 2.21 21.92 -2.84
CA ILE A 458 3.18 22.04 -3.92
C ILE A 458 2.59 21.50 -5.22
N TYR A 459 3.34 21.69 -6.32
CA TYR A 459 2.98 21.14 -7.61
C TYR A 459 4.13 20.29 -8.18
N GLN A 460 3.80 19.13 -8.72
CA GLN A 460 4.72 18.37 -9.58
C GLN A 460 4.49 18.83 -11.02
N ILE A 461 5.56 19.28 -11.68
CA ILE A 461 5.53 19.73 -13.07
C ILE A 461 6.03 18.59 -13.95
N ALA A 462 5.32 18.32 -15.03
CA ALA A 462 5.71 17.36 -16.05
C ALA A 462 5.38 17.91 -17.44
N ASP A 463 6.04 17.39 -18.44
CA ASP A 463 5.69 17.58 -19.85
C ASP A 463 5.13 16.27 -20.46
N ASP A 464 4.81 16.29 -21.74
CA ASP A 464 4.25 15.11 -22.41
C ASP A 464 5.19 13.90 -22.40
N LYS A 465 6.50 14.14 -22.53
CA LYS A 465 7.51 13.08 -22.52
C LYS A 465 7.73 12.49 -21.11
N ILE A 466 7.75 13.33 -20.09
CA ILE A 466 7.77 12.88 -18.68
C ILE A 466 6.49 12.10 -18.37
N LYS A 467 5.33 12.56 -18.85
CA LYS A 467 4.04 11.87 -18.68
C LYS A 467 4.06 10.44 -19.26
N GLU A 468 4.76 10.18 -20.36
CA GLU A 468 4.91 8.82 -20.91
C GLU A 468 5.57 7.84 -19.95
N THR A 469 6.32 8.32 -18.95
CA THR A 469 6.91 7.48 -17.90
C THR A 469 5.97 7.25 -16.71
N ALA A 470 4.77 7.85 -16.73
CA ALA A 470 3.80 7.68 -15.67
C ALA A 470 3.26 6.24 -15.62
N TYR A 471 3.01 5.77 -14.41
CA TYR A 471 2.44 4.44 -14.16
C TYR A 471 1.16 4.54 -13.35
N ASN A 472 0.33 3.51 -13.41
CA ASN A 472 -0.98 3.46 -12.75
C ASN A 472 -1.92 4.61 -13.15
N THR A 473 -1.78 5.14 -14.35
CA THR A 473 -2.63 6.18 -14.90
C THR A 473 -2.87 5.95 -16.39
N THR A 474 -3.95 6.50 -16.93
CA THR A 474 -4.30 6.47 -18.35
C THR A 474 -4.52 7.88 -18.85
N GLN A 475 -4.39 8.10 -20.17
CA GLN A 475 -4.68 9.41 -20.76
C GLN A 475 -6.12 9.85 -20.49
N GLU A 476 -7.05 8.91 -20.54
CA GLU A 476 -8.48 9.13 -20.25
C GLU A 476 -8.70 9.65 -18.82
N SER A 477 -8.05 9.02 -17.83
CA SER A 477 -8.07 9.47 -16.44
C SER A 477 -7.47 10.87 -16.28
N LEU A 478 -6.37 11.18 -16.96
CA LEU A 478 -5.76 12.52 -16.92
C LEU A 478 -6.69 13.58 -17.53
N ASP A 479 -7.31 13.28 -18.67
CA ASP A 479 -8.25 14.20 -19.34
C ASP A 479 -9.47 14.49 -18.46
N ALA A 480 -9.99 13.49 -17.79
CA ALA A 480 -11.11 13.66 -16.87
C ALA A 480 -10.72 14.51 -15.63
N GLN A 481 -9.52 14.34 -15.10
CA GLN A 481 -9.00 15.15 -13.99
C GLN A 481 -8.76 16.61 -14.42
N VAL A 482 -8.29 16.83 -15.64
CA VAL A 482 -8.19 18.20 -16.20
C VAL A 482 -9.57 18.85 -16.29
N LYS A 483 -10.57 18.12 -16.79
CA LYS A 483 -11.96 18.60 -16.85
C LYS A 483 -12.55 18.88 -15.47
N ALA A 484 -12.19 18.08 -14.46
CA ALA A 484 -12.62 18.28 -13.07
C ALA A 484 -11.85 19.40 -12.33
N GLY A 485 -10.78 19.95 -12.92
CA GLY A 485 -9.95 20.98 -12.30
C GLY A 485 -9.08 20.48 -11.14
N THR A 486 -8.77 19.17 -11.11
CA THR A 486 -7.87 18.55 -10.14
C THR A 486 -6.47 18.30 -10.69
N LEU A 487 -6.32 18.36 -12.00
CA LEU A 487 -5.06 18.37 -12.75
C LEU A 487 -5.07 19.58 -13.69
N PHE A 488 -3.94 20.26 -13.87
CA PHE A 488 -3.82 21.41 -14.76
C PHE A 488 -2.97 21.03 -15.98
N ARG A 489 -3.37 21.50 -17.16
CA ARG A 489 -2.68 21.25 -18.43
C ARG A 489 -2.70 22.49 -19.31
N ASP A 490 -1.58 22.82 -19.96
CA ASP A 490 -1.45 23.90 -20.93
C ASP A 490 -0.37 23.57 -21.96
N ASP A 491 -0.47 24.17 -23.15
CA ASP A 491 0.55 24.01 -24.19
C ASP A 491 1.82 24.84 -23.92
N THR A 492 1.77 25.74 -22.92
CA THR A 492 2.89 26.60 -22.51
C THR A 492 3.07 26.57 -21.00
N LEU A 493 4.32 26.72 -20.53
CA LEU A 493 4.61 26.88 -19.11
C LEU A 493 4.02 28.16 -18.53
N GLU A 494 3.97 29.23 -19.32
CA GLU A 494 3.36 30.51 -18.96
C GLU A 494 1.84 30.39 -18.75
N GLY A 495 1.16 29.66 -19.63
CA GLY A 495 -0.27 29.36 -19.50
C GLY A 495 -0.54 28.49 -18.28
N LEU A 496 0.26 27.45 -18.08
CA LEU A 496 0.17 26.57 -16.92
C LEU A 496 0.36 27.34 -15.60
N ALA A 497 1.38 28.21 -15.53
CA ALA A 497 1.65 29.03 -14.35
C ALA A 497 0.45 29.93 -14.00
N LYS A 498 -0.18 30.56 -15.00
CA LYS A 498 -1.38 31.40 -14.81
C LYS A 498 -2.55 30.59 -14.25
N GLN A 499 -2.79 29.36 -14.74
CA GLN A 499 -3.88 28.49 -14.25
C GLN A 499 -3.73 28.15 -12.76
N ILE A 500 -2.51 28.00 -12.26
CA ILE A 500 -2.22 27.63 -10.86
C ILE A 500 -1.81 28.81 -9.98
N GLY A 501 -1.93 30.05 -10.50
CA GLY A 501 -1.68 31.29 -9.76
C GLY A 501 -0.20 31.53 -9.44
N MET A 502 0.72 31.07 -10.31
CA MET A 502 2.16 31.31 -10.22
C MET A 502 2.61 32.43 -11.15
N ASP A 503 3.75 33.05 -10.81
CA ASP A 503 4.43 33.95 -11.71
C ASP A 503 5.01 33.17 -12.90
N PRO A 504 4.58 33.46 -14.15
CA PRO A 504 5.03 32.73 -15.33
C PRO A 504 6.54 32.79 -15.55
N ASP A 505 7.15 33.97 -15.35
CA ASP A 505 8.59 34.12 -15.56
C ASP A 505 9.41 33.30 -14.59
N VAL A 506 8.94 33.16 -13.34
CA VAL A 506 9.59 32.36 -12.32
C VAL A 506 9.50 30.86 -12.64
N LEU A 507 8.32 30.37 -13.05
CA LEU A 507 8.18 28.95 -13.41
C LEU A 507 9.03 28.59 -14.64
N VAL A 508 8.97 29.41 -15.68
CA VAL A 508 9.77 29.21 -16.91
C VAL A 508 11.27 29.19 -16.59
N ASP A 509 11.77 30.12 -15.78
CA ASP A 509 13.17 30.17 -15.37
C ASP A 509 13.57 28.93 -14.56
N THR A 510 12.71 28.49 -13.63
CA THR A 510 12.92 27.27 -12.84
C THR A 510 13.06 26.04 -13.73
N ILE A 511 12.18 25.86 -14.71
CA ILE A 511 12.22 24.71 -15.63
C ILE A 511 13.44 24.78 -16.55
N LYS A 512 13.79 25.96 -17.08
CA LYS A 512 15.02 26.14 -17.88
C LYS A 512 16.29 25.77 -17.10
N LYS A 513 16.39 26.19 -15.83
CA LYS A 513 17.50 25.81 -14.95
C LYS A 513 17.55 24.30 -14.73
N TYR A 514 16.42 23.69 -14.39
CA TYR A 514 16.35 22.24 -14.21
C TYR A 514 16.83 21.50 -15.47
N ASN A 515 16.34 21.90 -16.65
CA ASN A 515 16.75 21.29 -17.92
C ASN A 515 18.27 21.40 -18.14
N SER A 516 18.89 22.54 -17.78
CA SER A 516 20.33 22.71 -17.87
C SER A 516 21.11 21.77 -16.94
N TYR A 517 20.53 21.43 -15.79
CA TYR A 517 21.14 20.46 -14.85
C TYR A 517 21.05 19.04 -15.38
N VAL A 518 19.93 18.68 -16.05
CA VAL A 518 19.81 17.40 -16.76
C VAL A 518 20.86 17.28 -17.87
N ASP A 519 21.04 18.33 -18.69
CA ASP A 519 22.07 18.36 -19.74
C ASP A 519 23.50 18.25 -19.17
N ALA A 520 23.75 18.87 -18.00
CA ALA A 520 25.04 18.80 -17.31
C ALA A 520 25.25 17.49 -16.53
N GLY A 521 24.20 16.68 -16.34
CA GLY A 521 24.23 15.48 -15.50
C GLY A 521 24.48 15.77 -14.01
N LYS A 522 24.23 17.01 -13.56
CA LYS A 522 24.48 17.44 -12.19
C LYS A 522 23.54 18.56 -11.77
N ASP A 523 22.95 18.43 -10.58
CA ASP A 523 22.14 19.47 -9.92
C ASP A 523 22.96 20.20 -8.86
N PRO A 524 23.45 21.42 -9.11
CA PRO A 524 24.24 22.18 -8.14
C PRO A 524 23.39 22.85 -7.06
N GLU A 525 22.07 22.92 -7.24
CA GLU A 525 21.15 23.69 -6.38
C GLU A 525 20.61 22.84 -5.22
N PHE A 526 20.14 21.64 -5.51
CA PHE A 526 19.57 20.73 -4.50
C PHE A 526 20.24 19.37 -4.46
N HIS A 527 21.29 19.17 -5.25
CA HIS A 527 22.07 17.92 -5.30
C HIS A 527 21.21 16.69 -5.59
N LYS A 528 20.23 16.83 -6.51
CA LYS A 528 19.38 15.70 -6.92
C LYS A 528 20.25 14.58 -7.45
N ASN A 529 20.19 13.43 -6.78
CA ASN A 529 21.10 12.31 -6.98
C ASN A 529 21.00 11.69 -8.38
N VAL A 530 19.78 11.59 -8.91
CA VAL A 530 19.52 11.01 -10.23
C VAL A 530 18.66 11.99 -11.04
N LEU A 531 19.12 12.32 -12.23
CA LEU A 531 18.46 13.20 -13.17
C LEU A 531 17.88 12.36 -14.32
N GLY A 532 16.56 12.44 -14.51
CA GLY A 532 15.86 11.76 -15.59
C GLY A 532 15.71 12.62 -16.85
N LEU A 533 14.48 12.90 -17.25
CA LEU A 533 14.13 13.63 -18.45
C LEU A 533 14.10 15.15 -18.23
N LYS A 534 14.35 15.90 -19.31
CA LYS A 534 14.05 17.33 -19.37
C LYS A 534 12.55 17.57 -19.50
N CYS A 535 12.08 18.72 -19.08
CA CYS A 535 10.70 19.18 -19.23
C CYS A 535 10.66 20.28 -20.31
N GLU A 536 10.39 19.89 -21.58
CA GLU A 536 10.49 20.79 -22.74
C GLU A 536 9.49 20.50 -23.88
N VAL A 537 8.66 19.44 -23.75
CA VAL A 537 7.74 18.97 -24.80
C VAL A 537 6.28 19.17 -24.38
N ALA A 538 5.58 20.11 -25.01
CA ALA A 538 4.16 20.35 -24.74
C ALA A 538 3.27 19.13 -25.05
N PRO A 539 2.12 18.97 -24.38
CA PRO A 539 1.59 19.82 -23.33
C PRO A 539 2.29 19.63 -21.98
N PHE A 540 2.20 20.68 -21.13
CA PHE A 540 2.73 20.66 -19.77
C PHE A 540 1.61 20.42 -18.75
N TYR A 541 1.96 19.76 -17.65
CA TYR A 541 1.06 19.36 -16.59
C TYR A 541 1.53 19.90 -15.24
N ALA A 542 0.58 20.27 -14.37
CA ALA A 542 0.86 20.59 -12.97
C ALA A 542 -0.09 19.76 -12.09
N THR A 543 0.48 18.86 -11.30
CA THR A 543 -0.25 18.00 -10.37
C THR A 543 -0.12 18.58 -8.96
N PRO A 544 -1.22 19.02 -8.30
CA PRO A 544 -1.17 19.52 -6.93
C PRO A 544 -0.92 18.37 -5.95
N ARG A 545 -0.09 18.60 -4.92
CA ARG A 545 0.31 17.58 -3.93
C ARG A 545 0.35 18.14 -2.52
N LYS A 546 -0.05 17.32 -1.53
CA LYS A 546 0.09 17.57 -0.08
C LYS A 546 0.60 16.32 0.62
N PRO A 547 1.24 16.46 1.79
CA PRO A 547 1.53 15.30 2.62
C PRO A 547 0.26 14.65 3.17
N ALA A 548 0.26 13.32 3.25
CA ALA A 548 -0.81 12.53 3.84
C ALA A 548 -0.23 11.39 4.69
N ILE A 549 -0.94 10.96 5.74
CA ILE A 549 -0.55 9.78 6.52
C ILE A 549 -0.50 8.57 5.59
N HIS A 550 0.61 7.82 5.63
CA HIS A 550 0.82 6.71 4.71
C HIS A 550 1.11 5.39 5.44
N HIS A 551 2.30 5.23 5.99
CA HIS A 551 2.74 3.98 6.61
C HIS A 551 3.05 4.21 8.09
N THR A 552 2.67 3.27 8.95
CA THR A 552 3.09 3.27 10.35
C THR A 552 4.22 2.25 10.50
N MET A 553 5.44 2.73 10.82
CA MET A 553 6.62 1.87 10.91
C MET A 553 6.61 0.98 12.15
N GLY A 554 5.89 1.41 13.18
CA GLY A 554 5.81 0.68 14.44
C GLY A 554 4.74 -0.40 14.43
N GLY A 555 4.95 -1.40 15.28
CA GLY A 555 4.05 -2.53 15.46
C GLY A 555 4.55 -3.49 16.52
N LEU A 556 4.01 -4.70 16.49
CA LEU A 556 4.39 -5.79 17.40
C LEU A 556 5.86 -6.17 17.20
N VAL A 557 6.57 -6.41 18.29
CA VAL A 557 7.95 -6.95 18.22
C VAL A 557 7.88 -8.38 17.75
N ILE A 558 8.67 -8.69 16.71
CA ILE A 558 8.83 -10.04 16.18
C ILE A 558 10.32 -10.46 16.14
N ASP A 559 10.56 -11.75 16.06
CA ASP A 559 11.85 -12.32 15.67
C ASP A 559 11.93 -12.62 14.17
N THR A 560 13.04 -13.17 13.68
CA THR A 560 13.26 -13.52 12.26
C THR A 560 12.33 -14.63 11.76
N LYS A 561 11.70 -15.36 12.66
CA LYS A 561 10.71 -16.38 12.38
C LYS A 561 9.26 -15.87 12.48
N ALA A 562 9.08 -14.54 12.64
CA ALA A 562 7.79 -13.87 12.79
C ALA A 562 7.00 -14.27 14.06
N HIS A 563 7.61 -14.89 15.08
CA HIS A 563 6.98 -15.05 16.38
C HIS A 563 6.79 -13.67 17.02
N VAL A 564 5.63 -13.45 17.63
CA VAL A 564 5.40 -12.25 18.45
C VAL A 564 6.09 -12.42 19.80
N LEU A 565 6.84 -11.39 20.21
CA LEU A 565 7.58 -11.39 21.48
C LEU A 565 6.90 -10.50 22.54
N ASN A 566 6.95 -10.95 23.80
CA ASN A 566 6.51 -10.16 24.92
C ASN A 566 7.62 -9.17 25.39
N LYS A 567 7.32 -8.37 26.42
CA LYS A 567 8.25 -7.37 26.97
C LYS A 567 9.55 -7.94 27.55
N ASP A 568 9.57 -9.24 27.87
CA ASP A 568 10.76 -9.94 28.34
C ASP A 568 11.56 -10.54 27.17
N GLY A 569 11.16 -10.30 25.92
CA GLY A 569 11.77 -10.87 24.73
C GLY A 569 11.47 -12.35 24.51
N LYS A 570 10.44 -12.89 25.17
CA LYS A 570 10.03 -14.28 25.05
C LYS A 570 8.91 -14.42 23.99
N ILE A 571 8.92 -15.55 23.29
CA ILE A 571 7.89 -15.93 22.34
C ILE A 571 6.53 -16.06 23.06
N ILE A 572 5.47 -15.52 22.45
CA ILE A 572 4.09 -15.78 22.81
C ILE A 572 3.62 -16.98 21.98
N ASP A 573 3.54 -18.14 22.61
CA ASP A 573 3.20 -19.40 21.93
C ASP A 573 1.90 -19.31 21.13
N GLY A 574 1.95 -19.74 19.87
CA GLY A 574 0.82 -19.77 18.96
C GLY A 574 0.46 -18.42 18.34
N LEU A 575 1.27 -17.36 18.56
CA LEU A 575 1.04 -16.03 18.02
C LEU A 575 2.18 -15.57 17.11
N TYR A 576 1.81 -15.20 15.88
CA TYR A 576 2.72 -14.72 14.83
C TYR A 576 2.23 -13.39 14.28
N SER A 577 3.11 -12.59 13.70
CA SER A 577 2.73 -11.34 13.04
C SER A 577 3.61 -11.04 11.83
N ALA A 578 3.02 -10.40 10.81
CA ALA A 578 3.72 -10.02 9.59
C ALA A 578 3.15 -8.74 8.96
N GLY A 579 3.98 -8.10 8.12
CA GLY A 579 3.66 -6.87 7.41
C GLY A 579 3.58 -5.66 8.34
N GLU A 580 2.80 -4.65 7.99
CA GLU A 580 2.69 -3.38 8.72
C GLU A 580 2.17 -3.53 10.18
N ASN A 581 1.70 -4.72 10.54
CA ASN A 581 1.31 -5.08 11.90
C ASN A 581 2.52 -5.29 12.83
N ALA A 582 3.70 -5.58 12.25
CA ALA A 582 4.96 -5.83 12.94
C ALA A 582 5.91 -4.63 12.82
N GLY A 583 6.68 -4.38 13.88
CA GLY A 583 7.70 -3.34 13.94
C GLY A 583 9.13 -3.91 13.90
N GLY A 584 10.11 -3.04 13.61
CA GLY A 584 11.53 -3.38 13.70
C GLY A 584 12.27 -3.52 12.37
N ILE A 585 11.57 -3.56 11.24
CA ILE A 585 12.17 -3.65 9.90
C ILE A 585 12.48 -2.25 9.38
N HIS A 586 11.47 -1.38 9.30
CA HIS A 586 11.56 -0.07 8.64
C HIS A 586 11.96 1.07 9.58
N ALA A 587 11.89 0.84 10.88
CA ALA A 587 12.26 1.74 11.96
C ALA A 587 11.71 3.16 11.86
N GLY A 588 12.51 4.17 11.50
CA GLY A 588 12.10 5.57 11.49
C GLY A 588 11.50 6.05 10.17
N ASN A 589 11.86 5.39 9.04
CA ASN A 589 11.33 5.72 7.72
C ASN A 589 11.49 4.55 6.75
N ARG A 590 10.42 4.20 6.05
CA ARG A 590 10.38 3.08 5.11
C ARG A 590 10.73 3.51 3.69
N LEU A 591 11.63 2.80 3.03
CA LEU A 591 11.89 2.98 1.61
C LEU A 591 10.67 2.59 0.76
N GLY A 592 10.43 3.35 -0.30
CA GLY A 592 9.41 3.02 -1.29
C GLY A 592 9.67 1.64 -1.89
N GLY A 593 8.62 0.79 -2.01
CA GLY A 593 8.73 -0.57 -2.52
C GLY A 593 9.06 -1.65 -1.48
N ASN A 594 9.63 -1.29 -0.32
CA ASN A 594 9.98 -2.27 0.72
C ASN A 594 8.76 -2.87 1.43
N SER A 595 7.62 -2.17 1.50
CA SER A 595 6.45 -2.75 2.18
C SER A 595 5.89 -3.98 1.47
N LEU A 596 5.92 -4.01 0.13
CA LEU A 596 5.49 -5.19 -0.62
C LEU A 596 6.48 -6.35 -0.45
N ALA A 597 7.79 -6.04 -0.42
CA ALA A 597 8.80 -7.04 -0.10
C ALA A 597 8.58 -7.64 1.30
N ASP A 598 8.31 -6.79 2.30
CA ASP A 598 8.05 -7.19 3.69
C ASP A 598 6.82 -8.10 3.80
N ILE A 599 5.65 -7.65 3.33
CA ILE A 599 4.39 -8.41 3.51
C ILE A 599 4.45 -9.80 2.88
N PHE A 600 5.06 -9.95 1.70
CA PHE A 600 5.16 -11.24 1.03
C PHE A 600 6.30 -12.11 1.58
N THR A 601 7.33 -11.52 2.15
CA THR A 601 8.41 -12.25 2.81
C THR A 601 7.98 -12.74 4.18
N PHE A 602 7.59 -11.84 5.07
CA PHE A 602 7.24 -12.21 6.45
C PHE A 602 5.89 -12.93 6.57
N GLY A 603 4.93 -12.67 5.67
CA GLY A 603 3.70 -13.47 5.61
C GLY A 603 3.98 -14.95 5.36
N ARG A 604 4.89 -15.26 4.43
CA ARG A 604 5.34 -16.63 4.14
C ARG A 604 6.15 -17.22 5.30
N ILE A 605 7.05 -16.44 5.91
CA ILE A 605 7.84 -16.86 7.06
C ILE A 605 6.93 -17.22 8.23
N ALA A 606 5.94 -16.39 8.55
CA ALA A 606 4.98 -16.64 9.63
C ALA A 606 4.25 -17.98 9.44
N ALA A 607 3.80 -18.28 8.23
CA ALA A 607 3.14 -19.55 7.93
C ALA A 607 4.09 -20.75 8.00
N ASN A 608 5.32 -20.61 7.47
CA ASN A 608 6.32 -21.68 7.58
C ASN A 608 6.64 -22.00 9.04
N THR A 609 6.84 -20.95 9.86
CA THR A 609 7.15 -21.10 11.28
C THR A 609 5.96 -21.70 12.05
N ALA A 610 4.74 -21.23 11.78
CA ALA A 610 3.55 -21.80 12.40
C ALA A 610 3.42 -23.30 12.12
N TYR A 611 3.72 -23.73 10.89
CA TYR A 611 3.75 -25.13 10.51
C TYR A 611 4.86 -25.91 11.24
N GLU A 612 6.08 -25.37 11.32
CA GLU A 612 7.22 -26.00 12.01
C GLU A 612 6.98 -26.16 13.51
N ASP A 613 6.29 -25.22 14.15
CA ASP A 613 6.02 -25.22 15.59
C ASP A 613 4.85 -26.14 15.99
N MET A 614 4.05 -26.61 15.03
CA MET A 614 2.95 -27.52 15.34
C MET A 614 3.48 -28.90 15.75
N PRO A 615 2.94 -29.48 16.86
CA PRO A 615 3.33 -30.84 17.27
C PRO A 615 3.13 -31.83 16.14
N THR A 616 4.15 -32.61 15.85
CA THR A 616 4.03 -33.76 14.94
C THR A 616 3.21 -34.90 15.60
N GLU A 617 2.58 -35.76 14.79
CA GLU A 617 1.85 -36.93 15.34
C GLU A 617 2.75 -37.85 16.22
N SER A 618 4.07 -37.84 16.00
CA SER A 618 5.05 -38.54 16.81
C SER A 618 5.19 -37.98 18.23
N ASP A 619 5.01 -36.67 18.41
CA ASP A 619 5.11 -36.02 19.71
C ASP A 619 3.85 -36.26 20.56
N ALA A 620 2.67 -36.41 19.91
CA ALA A 620 1.41 -36.73 20.57
C ALA A 620 1.40 -38.15 21.18
N THR A 621 2.17 -39.10 20.61
CA THR A 621 2.26 -40.49 21.09
C THR A 621 3.26 -40.68 22.23
N SER A 622 4.28 -39.82 22.34
CA SER A 622 5.29 -39.89 23.42
C SER A 622 4.78 -39.34 24.77
N GLY A 623 3.80 -38.43 24.77
CA GLY A 623 3.17 -37.87 25.98
C GLY A 623 2.13 -38.83 26.64
N ALA A 624 1.61 -39.82 25.93
CA ALA A 624 0.59 -40.72 26.42
C ALA A 624 1.17 -41.97 27.17
N SER A 625 2.50 -42.10 27.23
CA SER A 625 3.16 -43.26 27.87
C SER A 625 3.80 -42.97 29.24
N GLN A 626 3.52 -41.79 29.83
CA GLN A 626 3.98 -41.42 31.18
C GLN A 626 2.82 -41.03 32.11
N HIS A 627 1.85 -41.95 32.29
CA HIS A 627 0.93 -41.90 33.42
C HIS A 627 0.68 -43.31 33.92
#